data_532331b0357b1c3ebd7d68e684a8dec9
#
_entry.id   532331b0357b1c3ebd7d68e684a8dec9
#
_cell.length_a   1.000
_cell.length_b   1.000
_cell.length_c   1.000
_cell.angle_alpha   90.00
_cell.angle_beta   90.00
_cell.angle_gamma   90.00
#
_symmetry.space_group_name_H-M   'P 1'
#
loop_
_entity.id
_entity.type
_entity.pdbx_description
1 polymer ?
#
loop_
_entity_poly.entity_id
_entity_poly.type
_entity_poly.pdbx_seq_one_letter_code
_entity_poly.pdbx_strand_id
1 'polypeptide(L)'
;MLTQVAVAGGLKMYRHVLAFDFDGTLAEQGTVPLALQTALEQLHTSGCALFMVTGRRCAGAQLSSLEDLFAGIVWENGAVLHHIAADEVYLPFGHIGAHLVEALEGAGVPLEHGRATVSTTTPHNETVWQVLNEWGGDATVVHNRGVVRVLPPGAAKGAGLERLLGLCGFSPRNLVSFGDGEDDRSLLQLGETGVAVADAVPSLKEVADVVTTQPGPAGILEALDTYWLKGSPSELPTRRERPIPLGAGAAGTQVSLAAAALVNGNLGVFGDSGSGKSWVTGLLVEGMHHAGYQVLVIDPEGDFKGMRALPGFVALEVNASTIPPPTMVVTLLEAVTVSVVLDLSLFPVARRDDYVAELVDALRPLREHRFRPHWIVLEEAQHFLPPNGNKVSSALLAMLARGGWAFVSYRPDRLVGDVLAKLDHCILTRLRDLEAAQALGQMANQIPEVSLADIPRGHAWLCGQSVARLRPNARRVPHIRHLYKYLDTPLPKHKHFHFRDDRHFLRVEAASLLEFLQCLRTLPIESLAYHQERGDFARWVKSGLGDGILADHLRKLAQRSLRGETLREALVQRVATHYEELHAAR
;
A
#
# COMPACT_ATOMS: atom_id res chain seq x y z
N MET A 1 1.55 10.68 42.22
CA MET A 1 2.48 11.17 41.20
C MET A 1 2.91 9.96 40.38
N LEU A 2 2.13 9.62 39.36
CA LEU A 2 2.47 8.57 38.40
C LEU A 2 3.31 9.22 37.31
N THR A 3 4.55 8.84 37.25
CA THR A 3 5.52 9.26 36.23
C THR A 3 5.01 8.71 34.90
N GLN A 4 4.51 9.59 34.02
CA GLN A 4 4.34 9.28 32.61
C GLN A 4 5.71 8.90 32.04
N VAL A 5 5.91 7.62 31.80
CA VAL A 5 6.98 7.16 30.89
C VAL A 5 6.50 7.55 29.49
N ALA A 6 6.93 8.71 29.04
CA ALA A 6 6.80 9.11 27.65
C ALA A 6 7.61 8.11 26.83
N VAL A 7 6.95 7.24 26.09
CA VAL A 7 7.55 6.48 25.00
C VAL A 7 7.91 7.49 23.93
N ALA A 8 9.10 8.06 24.02
CA ALA A 8 9.68 8.97 23.05
C ALA A 8 10.19 8.17 21.85
N GLY A 9 9.27 7.77 20.98
CA GLY A 9 9.52 7.18 19.69
C GLY A 9 8.14 6.87 19.11
N GLY A 10 7.69 7.64 18.11
CA GLY A 10 6.39 7.43 17.49
C GLY A 10 6.25 5.96 17.08
N LEU A 11 5.19 5.29 17.57
CA LEU A 11 4.88 3.91 17.22
C LEU A 11 4.87 3.75 15.70
N LYS A 12 5.71 2.86 15.18
CA LYS A 12 5.67 2.47 13.76
C LYS A 12 4.31 1.84 13.47
N MET A 13 3.76 2.02 12.26
CA MET A 13 2.39 1.62 11.91
C MET A 13 2.14 0.09 11.85
N TYR A 14 3.15 -0.72 12.00
CA TYR A 14 3.12 -2.14 11.73
C TYR A 14 2.87 -2.96 13.01
N ARG A 15 1.94 -3.95 12.95
CA ARG A 15 1.68 -4.94 14.02
C ARG A 15 1.11 -4.34 15.32
N HIS A 16 0.11 -3.48 15.22
CA HIS A 16 -0.60 -2.89 16.36
C HIS A 16 -2.03 -3.38 16.52
N VAL A 17 -2.43 -4.39 15.73
CA VAL A 17 -3.70 -5.10 15.87
C VAL A 17 -3.37 -6.49 16.42
N LEU A 18 -3.91 -6.85 17.56
CA LEU A 18 -3.61 -8.09 18.25
C LEU A 18 -4.89 -8.90 18.43
N ALA A 19 -4.90 -10.15 18.00
CA ALA A 19 -6.03 -11.05 18.19
C ALA A 19 -5.62 -12.31 18.94
N PHE A 20 -6.35 -12.62 19.97
CA PHE A 20 -6.04 -13.70 20.88
C PHE A 20 -7.14 -14.74 20.88
N ASP A 21 -6.80 -16.03 20.75
CA ASP A 21 -7.68 -17.08 21.23
C ASP A 21 -7.83 -16.97 22.74
N PHE A 22 -8.94 -17.48 23.28
CA PHE A 22 -9.25 -17.34 24.68
C PHE A 22 -8.78 -18.54 25.53
N ASP A 23 -9.29 -19.75 25.24
CA ASP A 23 -9.09 -20.93 26.09
C ASP A 23 -7.76 -21.62 25.83
N GLY A 24 -6.82 -21.57 26.75
CA GLY A 24 -5.45 -22.11 26.58
C GLY A 24 -4.47 -21.11 26.02
N THR A 25 -4.93 -19.92 25.66
CA THR A 25 -4.14 -18.80 25.15
C THR A 25 -4.17 -17.63 26.14
N LEU A 26 -5.29 -16.89 26.23
CA LEU A 26 -5.46 -15.81 27.23
C LEU A 26 -5.81 -16.32 28.62
N ALA A 27 -6.59 -17.40 28.69
CA ALA A 27 -7.14 -17.92 29.92
C ALA A 27 -6.70 -19.36 30.20
N GLU A 28 -6.38 -19.63 31.45
CA GLU A 28 -6.22 -20.96 31.99
C GLU A 28 -7.42 -21.29 32.89
N GLN A 29 -8.11 -22.40 32.59
CA GLN A 29 -9.36 -22.80 33.26
C GLN A 29 -10.41 -21.67 33.30
N GLY A 30 -10.46 -20.86 32.25
CA GLY A 30 -11.43 -19.76 32.12
C GLY A 30 -11.04 -18.46 32.84
N THR A 31 -9.87 -18.41 33.46
CA THR A 31 -9.40 -17.23 34.23
C THR A 31 -8.17 -16.63 33.53
N VAL A 32 -8.20 -15.31 33.25
CA VAL A 32 -7.06 -14.56 32.75
C VAL A 32 -6.20 -14.10 33.94
N PRO A 33 -4.90 -14.42 33.99
CA PRO A 33 -4.01 -14.00 35.08
C PRO A 33 -3.90 -12.47 35.17
N LEU A 34 -3.84 -11.93 36.41
CA LEU A 34 -3.78 -10.48 36.64
C LEU A 34 -2.61 -9.79 35.91
N ALA A 35 -1.45 -10.43 35.86
CA ALA A 35 -0.29 -9.87 35.15
C ALA A 35 -0.57 -9.69 33.65
N LEU A 36 -1.30 -10.62 33.03
CA LEU A 36 -1.69 -10.53 31.62
C LEU A 36 -2.80 -9.46 31.43
N GLN A 37 -3.77 -9.36 32.36
CA GLN A 37 -4.78 -8.29 32.32
C GLN A 37 -4.10 -6.92 32.32
N THR A 38 -3.14 -6.68 33.22
CA THR A 38 -2.38 -5.42 33.27
C THR A 38 -1.61 -5.16 31.97
N ALA A 39 -1.02 -6.19 31.35
CA ALA A 39 -0.34 -6.07 30.07
C ALA A 39 -1.30 -5.66 28.92
N LEU A 40 -2.50 -6.26 28.88
CA LEU A 40 -3.54 -5.90 27.89
C LEU A 40 -4.04 -4.46 28.10
N GLU A 41 -4.24 -4.02 29.34
CA GLU A 41 -4.60 -2.62 29.67
C GLU A 41 -3.53 -1.63 29.19
N GLN A 42 -2.24 -1.95 29.39
CA GLN A 42 -1.14 -1.12 28.91
C GLN A 42 -1.10 -1.03 27.39
N LEU A 43 -1.33 -2.15 26.69
CA LEU A 43 -1.40 -2.18 25.22
C LEU A 43 -2.58 -1.37 24.70
N HIS A 44 -3.75 -1.53 25.29
CA HIS A 44 -4.94 -0.74 24.95
C HIS A 44 -4.68 0.76 25.14
N THR A 45 -4.11 1.14 26.27
CA THR A 45 -3.75 2.54 26.58
C THR A 45 -2.68 3.10 25.61
N SER A 46 -1.78 2.25 25.12
CA SER A 46 -0.77 2.63 24.12
C SER A 46 -1.33 2.78 22.70
N GLY A 47 -2.63 2.46 22.48
CA GLY A 47 -3.31 2.58 21.19
C GLY A 47 -3.30 1.31 20.34
N CYS A 48 -2.91 0.15 20.88
CA CYS A 48 -3.10 -1.13 20.20
C CYS A 48 -4.59 -1.49 20.15
N ALA A 49 -5.04 -2.04 19.02
CA ALA A 49 -6.38 -2.59 18.87
C ALA A 49 -6.37 -4.08 19.25
N LEU A 50 -7.16 -4.46 20.26
CA LEU A 50 -7.22 -5.82 20.74
C LEU A 50 -8.51 -6.49 20.27
N PHE A 51 -8.41 -7.75 19.88
CA PHE A 51 -9.53 -8.62 19.48
C PHE A 51 -9.46 -9.94 20.24
N MET A 52 -10.61 -10.46 20.63
CA MET A 52 -10.72 -11.80 21.19
C MET A 52 -11.41 -12.73 20.21
N VAL A 53 -10.93 -13.96 20.12
CA VAL A 53 -11.49 -14.99 19.24
C VAL A 53 -11.68 -16.27 20.04
N THR A 54 -12.89 -16.83 20.07
CA THR A 54 -13.17 -17.98 20.90
C THR A 54 -14.19 -18.95 20.29
N GLY A 55 -14.07 -20.21 20.65
CA GLY A 55 -15.10 -21.20 20.37
C GLY A 55 -16.29 -21.15 21.33
N ARG A 56 -16.26 -20.34 22.37
CA ARG A 56 -17.35 -20.23 23.35
C ARG A 56 -18.61 -19.66 22.72
N ARG A 57 -19.76 -20.01 23.27
CA ARG A 57 -21.07 -19.48 22.86
C ARG A 57 -21.22 -18.02 23.33
N CYS A 58 -21.81 -17.20 22.47
CA CYS A 58 -22.10 -15.80 22.77
C CYS A 58 -23.13 -15.65 23.90
N ALA A 59 -24.08 -16.59 24.02
CA ALA A 59 -25.10 -16.56 25.07
C ALA A 59 -24.54 -17.07 26.42
N GLY A 60 -24.48 -16.19 27.42
CA GLY A 60 -24.15 -16.55 28.80
C GLY A 60 -22.66 -16.59 29.17
N ALA A 61 -21.76 -16.23 28.29
CA ALA A 61 -20.37 -16.03 28.65
C ALA A 61 -20.21 -14.64 29.29
N GLN A 62 -20.22 -14.56 30.62
CA GLN A 62 -19.69 -13.40 31.34
C GLN A 62 -18.16 -13.45 31.17
N LEU A 63 -17.67 -12.81 30.11
CA LEU A 63 -16.30 -12.40 30.07
C LEU A 63 -16.20 -11.15 30.94
N SER A 64 -15.81 -11.33 32.18
CA SER A 64 -15.51 -10.31 33.18
C SER A 64 -15.05 -8.94 32.61
N SER A 65 -14.74 -7.98 33.47
CA SER A 65 -14.20 -6.61 33.27
C SER A 65 -13.21 -6.35 32.13
N LEU A 66 -12.88 -7.32 31.29
CA LEU A 66 -11.91 -7.21 30.15
C LEU A 66 -12.59 -6.93 28.81
N GLU A 67 -13.91 -7.07 28.67
CA GLU A 67 -14.58 -6.87 27.36
C GLU A 67 -14.32 -5.48 26.78
N ASP A 68 -14.31 -4.47 27.64
CA ASP A 68 -14.09 -3.07 27.27
C ASP A 68 -12.69 -2.80 26.68
N LEU A 69 -11.72 -3.71 26.86
CA LEU A 69 -10.39 -3.60 26.27
C LEU A 69 -10.37 -4.01 24.79
N PHE A 70 -11.37 -4.77 24.34
CA PHE A 70 -11.40 -5.30 22.99
C PHE A 70 -12.21 -4.40 22.05
N ALA A 71 -11.70 -4.20 20.84
CA ALA A 71 -12.44 -3.52 19.77
C ALA A 71 -13.58 -4.41 19.23
N GLY A 72 -13.44 -5.73 19.40
CA GLY A 72 -14.46 -6.70 19.02
C GLY A 72 -14.12 -8.12 19.43
N ILE A 73 -15.15 -8.96 19.44
CA ILE A 73 -15.07 -10.37 19.87
C ILE A 73 -15.67 -11.26 18.78
N VAL A 74 -14.96 -12.32 18.47
CA VAL A 74 -15.39 -13.38 17.57
C VAL A 74 -15.77 -14.60 18.41
N TRP A 75 -17.03 -14.97 18.37
CA TRP A 75 -17.62 -16.09 19.10
C TRP A 75 -17.87 -17.28 18.18
N GLU A 76 -18.12 -18.46 18.79
CA GLU A 76 -18.58 -19.66 18.10
C GLU A 76 -17.71 -20.02 16.89
N ASN A 77 -16.37 -19.99 17.09
CA ASN A 77 -15.38 -20.31 16.05
C ASN A 77 -15.54 -19.48 14.76
N GLY A 78 -15.91 -18.20 14.87
CA GLY A 78 -16.03 -17.33 13.72
C GLY A 78 -17.46 -17.08 13.22
N ALA A 79 -18.45 -17.83 13.71
CA ALA A 79 -19.83 -17.75 13.21
C ALA A 79 -20.60 -16.53 13.75
N VAL A 80 -20.20 -15.98 14.91
CA VAL A 80 -20.85 -14.82 15.56
C VAL A 80 -19.81 -13.75 15.82
N LEU A 81 -20.07 -12.52 15.38
CA LEU A 81 -19.18 -11.37 15.55
C LEU A 81 -19.85 -10.33 16.44
N HIS A 82 -19.12 -9.78 17.40
CA HIS A 82 -19.57 -8.69 18.23
C HIS A 82 -18.64 -7.48 18.04
N HIS A 83 -19.17 -6.40 17.47
CA HIS A 83 -18.49 -5.11 17.34
C HIS A 83 -18.79 -4.28 18.60
N ILE A 84 -17.85 -4.22 19.53
CA ILE A 84 -18.08 -3.66 20.88
C ILE A 84 -18.48 -2.17 20.81
N ALA A 85 -17.74 -1.35 20.05
CA ALA A 85 -18.01 0.09 19.99
C ALA A 85 -19.39 0.45 19.41
N ALA A 86 -19.97 -0.41 18.57
CA ALA A 86 -21.30 -0.23 17.99
C ALA A 86 -22.38 -0.99 18.79
N ASP A 87 -21.98 -1.87 19.70
CA ASP A 87 -22.85 -2.83 20.39
C ASP A 87 -23.71 -3.66 19.42
N GLU A 88 -23.11 -4.08 18.30
CA GLU A 88 -23.80 -4.81 17.24
C GLU A 88 -23.25 -6.23 17.08
N VAL A 89 -24.17 -7.18 16.91
CA VAL A 89 -23.84 -8.59 16.71
C VAL A 89 -24.23 -9.04 15.31
N TYR A 90 -23.27 -9.64 14.59
CA TYR A 90 -23.42 -10.08 13.20
C TYR A 90 -23.28 -11.59 13.08
N LEU A 91 -24.01 -12.17 12.13
CA LEU A 91 -23.94 -13.57 11.71
C LEU A 91 -23.53 -13.64 10.23
N PRO A 92 -22.24 -13.40 9.90
CA PRO A 92 -21.81 -13.19 8.51
C PRO A 92 -21.92 -14.42 7.62
N PHE A 93 -22.06 -15.61 8.22
CA PHE A 93 -22.22 -16.89 7.54
C PHE A 93 -23.62 -17.49 7.70
N GLY A 94 -24.56 -16.74 8.32
CA GLY A 94 -25.88 -17.26 8.70
C GLY A 94 -25.80 -18.17 9.92
N HIS A 95 -26.71 -19.13 9.97
CA HIS A 95 -26.79 -20.13 11.03
C HIS A 95 -26.99 -21.54 10.43
N ILE A 96 -26.75 -22.56 11.22
CA ILE A 96 -27.00 -23.94 10.83
C ILE A 96 -28.49 -24.12 10.51
N GLY A 97 -28.79 -24.76 9.38
CA GLY A 97 -30.16 -25.01 8.93
C GLY A 97 -30.92 -25.92 9.90
N ALA A 98 -32.21 -25.59 10.17
CA ALA A 98 -33.05 -26.35 11.09
C ALA A 98 -33.13 -27.85 10.73
N HIS A 99 -33.22 -28.19 9.46
CA HIS A 99 -33.27 -29.59 9.00
C HIS A 99 -32.02 -30.39 9.38
N LEU A 100 -30.81 -29.76 9.38
CA LEU A 100 -29.61 -30.45 9.82
C LEU A 100 -29.65 -30.69 11.34
N VAL A 101 -30.12 -29.70 12.10
CA VAL A 101 -30.28 -29.80 13.57
C VAL A 101 -31.26 -30.97 13.89
N GLU A 102 -32.41 -30.97 13.24
CA GLU A 102 -33.43 -32.06 13.38
C GLU A 102 -32.87 -33.45 13.03
N ALA A 103 -32.05 -33.53 11.98
CA ALA A 103 -31.42 -34.78 11.57
C ALA A 103 -30.39 -35.28 12.60
N LEU A 104 -29.58 -34.37 13.16
CA LEU A 104 -28.61 -34.70 14.21
C LEU A 104 -29.31 -35.14 15.52
N GLU A 105 -30.35 -34.43 15.94
CA GLU A 105 -31.16 -34.78 17.10
C GLU A 105 -31.89 -36.13 16.90
N GLY A 106 -32.46 -36.32 15.69
CA GLY A 106 -33.11 -37.58 15.30
C GLY A 106 -32.18 -38.79 15.28
N ALA A 107 -30.88 -38.56 15.02
CA ALA A 107 -29.81 -39.55 15.11
C ALA A 107 -29.32 -39.77 16.58
N GLY A 108 -29.93 -39.13 17.55
CA GLY A 108 -29.60 -39.28 18.96
C GLY A 108 -28.32 -38.52 19.42
N VAL A 109 -27.87 -37.54 18.64
CA VAL A 109 -26.72 -36.68 19.02
C VAL A 109 -27.19 -35.63 20.02
N PRO A 110 -26.64 -35.59 21.26
CA PRO A 110 -26.96 -34.55 22.20
C PRO A 110 -26.34 -33.23 21.74
N LEU A 111 -27.18 -32.22 21.45
CA LEU A 111 -26.74 -30.94 20.94
C LEU A 111 -26.80 -29.83 21.99
N GLU A 112 -25.76 -29.05 22.05
CA GLU A 112 -25.77 -27.75 22.69
C GLU A 112 -25.91 -26.67 21.62
N HIS A 113 -26.94 -25.84 21.74
CA HIS A 113 -27.25 -24.80 20.75
C HIS A 113 -26.51 -23.51 21.06
N GLY A 114 -25.75 -23.02 20.08
CA GLY A 114 -25.23 -21.66 20.02
C GLY A 114 -26.22 -20.72 19.33
N ARG A 115 -25.75 -19.50 19.05
CA ARG A 115 -26.53 -18.52 18.27
C ARG A 115 -26.53 -18.83 16.77
N ALA A 116 -25.43 -19.35 16.26
CA ALA A 116 -25.25 -19.72 14.84
C ALA A 116 -24.84 -21.17 14.63
N THR A 117 -24.39 -21.86 15.66
CA THR A 117 -23.76 -23.18 15.62
C THR A 117 -24.42 -24.18 16.53
N VAL A 118 -24.12 -25.45 16.35
CA VAL A 118 -24.43 -26.49 17.33
C VAL A 118 -23.16 -27.23 17.72
N SER A 119 -23.09 -27.75 18.95
CA SER A 119 -21.94 -28.52 19.40
C SER A 119 -22.36 -29.78 20.16
N THR A 120 -21.49 -30.78 20.11
CA THR A 120 -21.59 -32.02 20.87
C THR A 120 -20.20 -32.43 21.38
N THR A 121 -20.12 -33.55 22.05
CA THR A 121 -18.83 -34.10 22.51
C THR A 121 -18.55 -35.46 21.88
N THR A 122 -17.27 -35.87 21.89
CA THR A 122 -16.93 -37.29 21.65
C THR A 122 -17.68 -38.18 22.62
N PRO A 123 -18.24 -39.35 22.21
CA PRO A 123 -17.95 -40.09 20.97
C PRO A 123 -18.90 -39.83 19.77
N HIS A 124 -19.74 -38.80 19.83
CA HIS A 124 -20.76 -38.55 18.78
C HIS A 124 -20.21 -38.05 17.44
N ASN A 125 -18.91 -37.83 17.33
CA ASN A 125 -18.27 -37.35 16.09
C ASN A 125 -18.56 -38.21 14.86
N GLU A 126 -18.57 -39.54 14.98
CA GLU A 126 -18.87 -40.45 13.87
C GLU A 126 -20.32 -40.31 13.38
N THR A 127 -21.28 -40.22 14.33
CA THR A 127 -22.69 -39.98 14.02
C THR A 127 -22.89 -38.63 13.34
N VAL A 128 -22.19 -37.56 13.78
CA VAL A 128 -22.24 -36.25 13.13
C VAL A 128 -21.77 -36.35 11.67
N TRP A 129 -20.68 -37.07 11.40
CA TRP A 129 -20.20 -37.26 10.04
C TRP A 129 -21.14 -38.08 9.17
N GLN A 130 -21.77 -39.13 9.72
CA GLN A 130 -22.75 -39.92 9.00
C GLN A 130 -23.96 -39.07 8.59
N VAL A 131 -24.53 -38.31 9.54
CA VAL A 131 -25.67 -37.44 9.25
C VAL A 131 -25.31 -36.37 8.22
N LEU A 132 -24.15 -35.76 8.29
CA LEU A 132 -23.70 -34.77 7.32
C LEU A 132 -23.56 -35.36 5.90
N ASN A 133 -22.99 -36.56 5.80
CA ASN A 133 -22.87 -37.24 4.53
C ASN A 133 -24.24 -37.62 3.91
N GLU A 134 -25.20 -38.04 4.74
CA GLU A 134 -26.56 -38.38 4.29
C GLU A 134 -27.37 -37.12 3.94
N TRP A 135 -27.16 -36.04 4.71
CA TRP A 135 -27.81 -34.76 4.45
C TRP A 135 -27.36 -34.08 3.15
N GLY A 136 -26.10 -34.27 2.76
CA GLY A 136 -25.55 -33.80 1.49
C GLY A 136 -25.45 -32.29 1.30
N GLY A 137 -25.64 -31.52 2.37
CA GLY A 137 -25.47 -30.05 2.37
C GLY A 137 -24.10 -29.61 2.90
N ASP A 138 -23.81 -28.33 2.75
CA ASP A 138 -22.54 -27.75 3.19
C ASP A 138 -22.59 -27.38 4.67
N ALA A 139 -21.64 -27.87 5.45
CA ALA A 139 -21.37 -27.46 6.82
C ALA A 139 -19.86 -27.57 7.13
N THR A 140 -19.38 -26.81 8.07
CA THR A 140 -17.99 -26.89 8.55
C THR A 140 -17.99 -27.62 9.90
N VAL A 141 -17.16 -28.66 10.06
CA VAL A 141 -16.98 -29.37 11.32
C VAL A 141 -15.63 -29.04 11.91
N VAL A 142 -15.62 -28.64 13.18
CA VAL A 142 -14.39 -28.32 13.91
C VAL A 142 -14.32 -29.21 15.14
N HIS A 143 -13.14 -29.81 15.32
CA HIS A 143 -12.82 -30.59 16.52
C HIS A 143 -11.80 -29.80 17.35
N ASN A 144 -12.07 -29.66 18.64
CA ASN A 144 -11.14 -29.10 19.58
C ASN A 144 -11.34 -29.72 20.97
N ARG A 145 -10.30 -30.37 21.51
CA ARG A 145 -10.26 -30.94 22.88
C ARG A 145 -11.53 -31.77 23.25
N GLY A 146 -11.97 -32.62 22.33
CA GLY A 146 -13.13 -33.51 22.54
C GLY A 146 -14.49 -32.87 22.31
N VAL A 147 -14.56 -31.59 21.95
CA VAL A 147 -15.77 -30.92 21.49
C VAL A 147 -15.83 -30.96 19.96
N VAL A 148 -17.00 -31.32 19.45
CA VAL A 148 -17.33 -31.33 18.01
C VAL A 148 -18.33 -30.20 17.76
N ARG A 149 -17.95 -29.25 16.92
CA ARG A 149 -18.83 -28.14 16.52
C ARG A 149 -19.20 -28.22 15.06
N VAL A 150 -20.47 -28.02 14.78
CA VAL A 150 -21.00 -27.88 13.42
C VAL A 150 -21.30 -26.40 13.18
N LEU A 151 -20.64 -25.85 12.18
CA LEU A 151 -20.65 -24.42 11.85
C LEU A 151 -21.32 -24.20 10.51
N PRO A 152 -21.88 -23.01 10.24
CA PRO A 152 -22.28 -22.62 8.91
C PRO A 152 -21.11 -22.70 7.91
N PRO A 153 -21.37 -22.96 6.62
CA PRO A 153 -20.34 -23.06 5.59
C PRO A 153 -19.43 -21.83 5.56
N GLY A 154 -18.13 -22.07 5.55
CA GLY A 154 -17.12 -21.00 5.49
C GLY A 154 -16.81 -20.31 6.83
N ALA A 155 -17.52 -20.62 7.92
CA ALA A 155 -17.21 -20.12 9.25
C ALA A 155 -15.92 -20.77 9.78
N ALA A 156 -15.00 -19.95 10.26
CA ALA A 156 -13.76 -20.32 10.93
C ALA A 156 -13.27 -19.11 11.73
N LYS A 157 -12.44 -19.33 12.77
CA LYS A 157 -11.89 -18.24 13.61
C LYS A 157 -11.25 -17.12 12.76
N GLY A 158 -10.40 -17.47 11.79
CA GLY A 158 -9.76 -16.51 10.89
C GLY A 158 -10.76 -15.79 9.98
N ALA A 159 -11.71 -16.51 9.36
CA ALA A 159 -12.71 -15.92 8.49
C ALA A 159 -13.66 -14.96 9.25
N GLY A 160 -14.06 -15.32 10.46
CA GLY A 160 -14.85 -14.45 11.32
C GLY A 160 -14.08 -13.18 11.71
N LEU A 161 -12.82 -13.34 12.13
CA LEU A 161 -11.98 -12.19 12.48
C LEU A 161 -11.73 -11.27 11.29
N GLU A 162 -11.51 -11.79 10.09
CA GLU A 162 -11.32 -10.97 8.88
C GLU A 162 -12.54 -10.07 8.62
N ARG A 163 -13.76 -10.62 8.76
CA ARG A 163 -15.00 -9.83 8.65
C ARG A 163 -15.10 -8.76 9.74
N LEU A 164 -14.81 -9.13 10.99
CA LEU A 164 -14.87 -8.19 12.12
C LEU A 164 -13.83 -7.07 12.01
N LEU A 165 -12.59 -7.40 11.59
CA LEU A 165 -11.56 -6.40 11.32
C LEU A 165 -12.06 -5.38 10.28
N GLY A 166 -12.68 -5.86 9.19
CA GLY A 166 -13.26 -5.00 8.15
C GLY A 166 -14.34 -4.06 8.70
N LEU A 167 -15.25 -4.56 9.55
CA LEU A 167 -16.30 -3.76 10.22
C LEU A 167 -15.69 -2.70 11.15
N CYS A 168 -14.65 -3.06 11.90
CA CYS A 168 -13.94 -2.14 12.79
C CYS A 168 -12.94 -1.23 12.06
N GLY A 169 -12.77 -1.38 10.72
CA GLY A 169 -11.86 -0.58 9.91
C GLY A 169 -10.37 -0.93 10.10
N PHE A 170 -10.02 -2.14 10.49
CA PHE A 170 -8.64 -2.62 10.61
C PHE A 170 -8.26 -3.56 9.47
N SER A 171 -6.97 -3.61 9.17
CA SER A 171 -6.42 -4.47 8.13
C SER A 171 -5.76 -5.71 8.73
N PRO A 172 -5.93 -6.89 8.12
CA PRO A 172 -5.11 -8.06 8.47
C PRO A 172 -3.61 -7.83 8.30
N ARG A 173 -3.21 -6.81 7.52
CA ARG A 173 -1.79 -6.42 7.35
C ARG A 173 -1.17 -5.72 8.56
N ASN A 174 -1.96 -5.43 9.58
CA ASN A 174 -1.48 -4.92 10.88
C ASN A 174 -1.61 -5.96 12.00
N LEU A 175 -2.15 -7.16 11.69
CA LEU A 175 -2.56 -8.16 12.66
C LEU A 175 -1.41 -9.08 13.07
N VAL A 176 -1.31 -9.30 14.39
CA VAL A 176 -0.63 -10.42 15.02
C VAL A 176 -1.65 -11.25 15.76
N SER A 177 -1.66 -12.54 15.54
CA SER A 177 -2.63 -13.47 16.15
C SER A 177 -1.95 -14.52 17.02
N PHE A 178 -2.63 -14.91 18.09
CA PHE A 178 -2.14 -15.82 19.10
C PHE A 178 -3.13 -16.99 19.28
N GLY A 179 -2.60 -18.21 19.47
CA GLY A 179 -3.44 -19.40 19.65
C GLY A 179 -2.68 -20.62 20.14
N ASP A 180 -3.44 -21.70 20.45
CA ASP A 180 -2.91 -22.97 20.98
C ASP A 180 -3.54 -24.22 20.35
N GLY A 181 -4.79 -24.12 19.83
CA GLY A 181 -5.57 -25.25 19.31
C GLY A 181 -5.51 -25.46 17.81
N GLU A 182 -6.05 -26.61 17.32
CA GLU A 182 -6.15 -26.89 15.89
C GLU A 182 -7.02 -25.89 15.14
N ASP A 183 -8.08 -25.41 15.80
CA ASP A 183 -9.04 -24.44 15.23
C ASP A 183 -8.46 -23.02 15.11
N ASP A 184 -7.28 -22.74 15.70
CA ASP A 184 -6.55 -21.48 15.54
C ASP A 184 -5.71 -21.39 14.26
N ARG A 185 -5.62 -22.47 13.50
CA ARG A 185 -4.82 -22.47 12.28
C ARG A 185 -5.20 -21.34 11.31
N SER A 186 -6.50 -21.15 11.07
CA SER A 186 -7.01 -20.07 10.22
C SER A 186 -6.77 -18.68 10.84
N LEU A 187 -6.81 -18.57 12.17
CA LEU A 187 -6.51 -17.35 12.90
C LEU A 187 -5.05 -16.95 12.74
N LEU A 188 -4.09 -17.89 12.98
CA LEU A 188 -2.68 -17.61 12.83
C LEU A 188 -2.27 -17.30 11.39
N GLN A 189 -2.97 -17.86 10.41
CA GLN A 189 -2.68 -17.65 8.98
C GLN A 189 -3.25 -16.35 8.41
N LEU A 190 -4.17 -15.66 9.08
CA LEU A 190 -4.83 -14.47 8.59
C LEU A 190 -3.89 -13.25 8.54
N GLY A 191 -3.16 -13.02 9.62
CA GLY A 191 -2.37 -11.81 9.84
C GLY A 191 -0.96 -11.83 9.23
N GLU A 192 -0.16 -10.89 9.67
CA GLU A 192 1.25 -10.77 9.32
C GLU A 192 2.13 -11.73 10.10
N THR A 193 1.74 -12.03 11.32
CA THR A 193 2.47 -12.95 12.20
C THR A 193 1.49 -13.75 13.04
N GLY A 194 1.70 -15.06 13.07
CA GLY A 194 1.00 -15.98 13.95
C GLY A 194 1.94 -16.48 15.06
N VAL A 195 1.49 -16.38 16.29
CA VAL A 195 2.25 -16.80 17.50
C VAL A 195 1.51 -17.97 18.15
N ALA A 196 2.19 -19.09 18.31
CA ALA A 196 1.72 -20.24 19.07
C ALA A 196 2.38 -20.27 20.46
N VAL A 197 1.61 -20.62 21.49
CA VAL A 197 2.18 -20.82 22.83
C VAL A 197 2.96 -22.14 22.90
N ALA A 198 3.83 -22.29 23.92
CA ALA A 198 4.75 -23.44 24.02
C ALA A 198 4.03 -24.80 24.12
N ASP A 199 2.84 -24.83 24.68
CA ASP A 199 2.00 -26.04 24.82
C ASP A 199 0.94 -26.17 23.72
N ALA A 200 0.97 -25.31 22.68
CA ALA A 200 0.11 -25.44 21.51
C ALA A 200 0.29 -26.79 20.81
N VAL A 201 -0.75 -27.24 20.12
CA VAL A 201 -0.73 -28.49 19.35
C VAL A 201 0.37 -28.46 18.28
N PRO A 202 1.03 -29.62 17.96
CA PRO A 202 2.13 -29.67 17.01
C PRO A 202 1.76 -29.09 15.63
N SER A 203 0.56 -29.38 15.14
CA SER A 203 0.07 -28.90 13.83
C SER A 203 -0.07 -27.37 13.76
N LEU A 204 -0.31 -26.70 14.89
CA LEU A 204 -0.36 -25.24 14.96
C LEU A 204 1.06 -24.65 14.99
N LYS A 205 1.97 -25.24 15.77
CA LYS A 205 3.39 -24.82 15.82
C LYS A 205 4.09 -24.87 14.46
N GLU A 206 3.71 -25.82 13.60
CA GLU A 206 4.25 -25.93 12.23
C GLU A 206 3.91 -24.70 11.37
N VAL A 207 2.74 -24.08 11.57
CA VAL A 207 2.29 -22.93 10.79
C VAL A 207 2.51 -21.58 11.49
N ALA A 208 2.89 -21.60 12.77
CA ALA A 208 3.21 -20.39 13.52
C ALA A 208 4.55 -19.79 13.05
N ASP A 209 4.60 -18.46 13.02
CA ASP A 209 5.83 -17.71 12.76
C ASP A 209 6.76 -17.75 13.98
N VAL A 210 6.16 -17.69 15.17
CA VAL A 210 6.84 -17.71 16.47
C VAL A 210 6.17 -18.73 17.38
N VAL A 211 6.97 -19.46 18.17
CA VAL A 211 6.50 -20.28 19.27
C VAL A 211 7.13 -19.73 20.55
N THR A 212 6.31 -19.42 21.56
CA THR A 212 6.80 -18.90 22.86
C THR A 212 7.55 -19.97 23.62
N THR A 213 8.33 -19.58 24.64
CA THR A 213 9.03 -20.53 25.51
C THR A 213 8.17 -20.98 26.69
N GLN A 214 7.20 -20.15 27.06
CA GLN A 214 6.24 -20.42 28.13
C GLN A 214 4.88 -20.89 27.57
N PRO A 215 4.14 -21.73 28.31
CA PRO A 215 2.81 -22.19 27.90
C PRO A 215 1.72 -21.15 28.16
N GLY A 216 0.59 -21.27 27.45
CA GLY A 216 -0.65 -20.55 27.66
C GLY A 216 -0.48 -19.07 27.96
N PRO A 217 -1.19 -18.51 28.97
CA PRO A 217 -1.12 -17.09 29.32
C PRO A 217 0.27 -16.56 29.63
N ALA A 218 1.16 -17.40 30.18
CA ALA A 218 2.55 -17.03 30.47
C ALA A 218 3.36 -16.81 29.16
N GLY A 219 3.08 -17.62 28.13
CA GLY A 219 3.68 -17.46 26.80
C GLY A 219 3.18 -16.18 26.12
N ILE A 220 1.90 -15.83 26.28
CA ILE A 220 1.39 -14.55 25.76
C ILE A 220 2.08 -13.38 26.46
N LEU A 221 2.18 -13.39 27.77
CA LEU A 221 2.86 -12.32 28.53
C LEU A 221 4.34 -12.19 28.13
N GLU A 222 5.04 -13.31 27.90
CA GLU A 222 6.41 -13.34 27.35
C GLU A 222 6.49 -12.60 26.01
N ALA A 223 5.60 -12.91 25.07
CA ALA A 223 5.59 -12.29 23.76
C ALA A 223 5.26 -10.79 23.83
N LEU A 224 4.25 -10.41 24.64
CA LEU A 224 3.86 -9.01 24.83
C LEU A 224 4.99 -8.18 25.45
N ASP A 225 5.64 -8.71 26.48
CA ASP A 225 6.79 -8.08 27.13
C ASP A 225 7.94 -7.88 26.15
N THR A 226 8.27 -8.92 25.37
CA THR A 226 9.42 -8.91 24.49
C THR A 226 9.26 -7.92 23.33
N TYR A 227 8.07 -7.84 22.73
CA TYR A 227 7.90 -7.12 21.46
C TYR A 227 7.09 -5.82 21.57
N TRP A 228 6.24 -5.63 22.59
CA TRP A 228 5.40 -4.42 22.71
C TRP A 228 5.69 -3.57 23.92
N LEU A 229 5.91 -4.19 25.08
CA LEU A 229 6.06 -3.44 26.33
C LEU A 229 7.50 -2.99 26.57
N LYS A 230 8.48 -3.82 26.19
CA LYS A 230 9.93 -3.55 26.39
C LYS A 230 10.72 -3.49 25.09
N GLY A 231 10.19 -4.02 23.99
CA GLY A 231 10.83 -4.12 22.67
C GLY A 231 10.09 -3.35 21.58
N SER A 232 10.24 -3.82 20.34
CA SER A 232 9.60 -3.24 19.17
C SER A 232 8.83 -4.31 18.39
N PRO A 233 7.54 -4.08 18.03
CA PRO A 233 6.76 -5.00 17.20
C PRO A 233 7.40 -5.29 15.83
N SER A 234 8.28 -4.42 15.35
CA SER A 234 9.02 -4.63 14.10
C SER A 234 10.07 -5.72 14.18
N GLU A 235 10.50 -6.10 15.38
CA GLU A 235 11.50 -7.15 15.63
C GLU A 235 10.88 -8.55 15.71
N LEU A 236 9.54 -8.64 15.82
CA LEU A 236 8.85 -9.93 15.85
C LEU A 236 9.11 -10.69 14.54
N PRO A 237 9.62 -11.93 14.59
CA PRO A 237 9.87 -12.72 13.39
C PRO A 237 8.60 -12.95 12.56
N THR A 238 8.76 -13.12 11.26
CA THR A 238 7.68 -13.58 10.36
C THR A 238 8.28 -14.51 9.32
N ARG A 239 7.59 -15.61 9.04
CA ARG A 239 7.91 -16.51 7.92
C ARG A 239 7.23 -16.05 6.63
N ARG A 240 6.29 -15.11 6.74
CA ARG A 240 5.50 -14.60 5.61
C ARG A 240 6.13 -13.35 5.06
N GLU A 241 7.36 -13.47 4.58
CA GLU A 241 7.91 -12.43 3.73
C GLU A 241 6.97 -12.25 2.54
N ARG A 242 6.51 -11.00 2.33
CA ARG A 242 5.74 -10.62 1.15
C ARG A 242 6.67 -9.85 0.22
N PRO A 243 7.55 -10.56 -0.49
CA PRO A 243 8.52 -9.90 -1.36
C PRO A 243 7.79 -9.26 -2.54
N ILE A 244 8.12 -8.00 -2.79
CA ILE A 244 7.70 -7.29 -3.98
C ILE A 244 8.82 -7.43 -5.01
N PRO A 245 8.61 -8.23 -6.08
CA PRO A 245 9.62 -8.47 -7.08
C PRO A 245 9.83 -7.24 -7.95
N LEU A 246 11.01 -6.63 -7.87
CA LEU A 246 11.34 -5.41 -8.60
C LEU A 246 11.97 -5.69 -9.97
N GLY A 247 12.79 -6.73 -10.08
CA GLY A 247 13.48 -7.02 -11.32
C GLY A 247 14.57 -8.07 -11.23
N ALA A 248 15.26 -8.28 -12.35
CA ALA A 248 16.40 -9.18 -12.42
C ALA A 248 17.69 -8.45 -12.05
N GLY A 249 18.42 -9.01 -11.08
CA GLY A 249 19.74 -8.58 -10.66
C GLY A 249 20.87 -9.17 -11.49
N ALA A 250 22.08 -9.17 -10.92
CA ALA A 250 23.25 -9.83 -11.51
C ALA A 250 23.00 -11.34 -11.63
N ALA A 251 23.48 -11.94 -12.73
CA ALA A 251 23.32 -13.37 -13.02
C ALA A 251 21.85 -13.87 -13.03
N GLY A 252 20.87 -12.97 -13.23
CA GLY A 252 19.46 -13.34 -13.29
C GLY A 252 18.78 -13.56 -11.95
N THR A 253 19.43 -13.22 -10.83
CA THR A 253 18.84 -13.32 -9.49
C THR A 253 17.65 -12.35 -9.36
N GLN A 254 16.55 -12.78 -8.72
CA GLN A 254 15.42 -11.92 -8.44
C GLN A 254 15.77 -10.91 -7.34
N VAL A 255 15.65 -9.62 -7.66
CA VAL A 255 15.72 -8.55 -6.65
C VAL A 255 14.32 -8.19 -6.20
N SER A 256 14.10 -8.23 -4.91
CA SER A 256 12.81 -7.94 -4.28
C SER A 256 13.02 -7.03 -3.07
N LEU A 257 11.96 -6.31 -2.69
CA LEU A 257 11.89 -5.55 -1.45
C LEU A 257 10.73 -6.08 -0.61
N ALA A 258 10.97 -6.37 0.64
CA ALA A 258 9.91 -6.84 1.54
C ALA A 258 8.87 -5.74 1.74
N ALA A 259 7.58 -6.08 1.66
CA ALA A 259 6.50 -5.11 1.89
C ALA A 259 6.58 -4.48 3.30
N ALA A 260 6.98 -5.25 4.30
CA ALA A 260 7.20 -4.77 5.67
C ALA A 260 8.25 -3.65 5.74
N ALA A 261 9.29 -3.68 4.90
CA ALA A 261 10.30 -2.62 4.84
C ALA A 261 9.71 -1.29 4.35
N LEU A 262 8.72 -1.33 3.44
CA LEU A 262 8.02 -0.15 2.95
C LEU A 262 7.01 0.41 3.95
N VAL A 263 6.37 -0.45 4.75
CA VAL A 263 5.42 -0.02 5.80
C VAL A 263 6.14 0.56 7.01
N ASN A 264 7.27 -0.05 7.41
CA ASN A 264 8.03 0.35 8.59
C ASN A 264 9.04 1.48 8.33
N GLY A 265 9.44 1.66 7.08
CA GLY A 265 10.45 2.63 6.68
C GLY A 265 9.92 3.64 5.66
N ASN A 266 10.81 4.55 5.29
CA ASN A 266 10.57 5.55 4.25
C ASN A 266 11.48 5.26 3.05
N LEU A 267 10.93 5.40 1.85
CA LEU A 267 11.63 5.12 0.60
C LEU A 267 11.85 6.41 -0.21
N GLY A 268 13.05 6.59 -0.74
CA GLY A 268 13.33 7.58 -1.79
C GLY A 268 13.41 6.91 -3.17
N VAL A 269 12.82 7.50 -4.20
CA VAL A 269 13.01 7.07 -5.60
C VAL A 269 13.52 8.25 -6.41
N PHE A 270 14.80 8.19 -6.81
CA PHE A 270 15.49 9.34 -7.39
C PHE A 270 16.09 9.05 -8.75
N GLY A 271 16.13 10.08 -9.59
CA GLY A 271 16.74 10.02 -10.92
C GLY A 271 16.19 11.07 -11.88
N ASP A 272 16.83 11.24 -13.02
CA ASP A 272 16.43 12.21 -14.07
C ASP A 272 14.99 11.99 -14.55
N SER A 273 14.38 13.03 -15.11
CA SER A 273 13.12 12.86 -15.84
C SER A 273 13.28 11.84 -16.98
N GLY A 274 12.35 10.87 -17.04
CA GLY A 274 12.38 9.78 -18.05
C GLY A 274 13.46 8.72 -17.83
N SER A 275 14.07 8.64 -16.64
CA SER A 275 15.03 7.59 -16.27
C SER A 275 14.38 6.28 -15.83
N GLY A 276 13.06 6.28 -15.53
CA GLY A 276 12.30 5.10 -15.13
C GLY A 276 11.78 5.12 -13.69
N LYS A 277 11.84 6.28 -12.99
CA LYS A 277 11.30 6.42 -11.62
C LYS A 277 9.86 5.93 -11.50
N SER A 278 8.93 6.56 -12.24
CA SER A 278 7.49 6.21 -12.18
C SER A 278 7.22 4.77 -12.63
N TRP A 279 8.12 4.16 -13.43
CA TRP A 279 8.03 2.74 -13.76
C TRP A 279 8.27 1.87 -12.52
N VAL A 280 9.38 2.11 -11.81
CA VAL A 280 9.74 1.34 -10.61
C VAL A 280 8.76 1.62 -9.47
N THR A 281 8.37 2.89 -9.26
CA THR A 281 7.33 3.26 -8.30
C THR A 281 6.03 2.51 -8.60
N GLY A 282 5.64 2.42 -9.88
CA GLY A 282 4.46 1.67 -10.28
C GLY A 282 4.54 0.17 -9.98
N LEU A 283 5.71 -0.47 -10.15
CA LEU A 283 5.91 -1.87 -9.72
C LEU A 283 5.71 -2.04 -8.22
N LEU A 284 6.21 -1.09 -7.41
CA LEU A 284 6.01 -1.10 -5.96
C LEU A 284 4.54 -0.92 -5.58
N VAL A 285 3.83 0.04 -6.20
CA VAL A 285 2.40 0.29 -5.97
C VAL A 285 1.57 -0.96 -6.31
N GLU A 286 1.81 -1.57 -7.47
CA GLU A 286 1.16 -2.82 -7.89
C GLU A 286 1.47 -3.95 -6.91
N GLY A 287 2.73 -4.08 -6.49
CA GLY A 287 3.19 -5.12 -5.57
C GLY A 287 2.59 -4.98 -4.18
N MET A 288 2.60 -3.77 -3.59
CA MET A 288 2.00 -3.47 -2.29
C MET A 288 0.50 -3.78 -2.27
N HIS A 289 -0.22 -3.29 -3.29
CA HIS A 289 -1.65 -3.55 -3.40
C HIS A 289 -1.95 -5.05 -3.56
N HIS A 290 -1.21 -5.75 -4.42
CA HIS A 290 -1.37 -7.20 -4.61
C HIS A 290 -1.07 -8.00 -3.32
N ALA A 291 -0.13 -7.53 -2.51
CA ALA A 291 0.18 -8.12 -1.20
C ALA A 291 -0.88 -7.79 -0.12
N GLY A 292 -1.92 -7.03 -0.46
CA GLY A 292 -3.05 -6.69 0.41
C GLY A 292 -2.82 -5.44 1.27
N TYR A 293 -1.79 -4.64 0.97
CA TYR A 293 -1.57 -3.37 1.65
C TYR A 293 -2.31 -2.24 0.95
N GLN A 294 -2.97 -1.40 1.72
CA GLN A 294 -3.64 -0.21 1.22
C GLN A 294 -2.64 0.87 0.84
N VAL A 295 -2.79 1.44 -0.35
CA VAL A 295 -1.87 2.43 -0.91
C VAL A 295 -2.63 3.71 -1.26
N LEU A 296 -2.03 4.85 -0.93
CA LEU A 296 -2.43 6.17 -1.45
C LEU A 296 -1.30 6.71 -2.33
N VAL A 297 -1.61 7.10 -3.56
CA VAL A 297 -0.67 7.79 -4.46
C VAL A 297 -1.14 9.23 -4.64
N ILE A 298 -0.33 10.20 -4.25
CA ILE A 298 -0.54 11.63 -4.52
C ILE A 298 0.26 11.97 -5.77
N ASP A 299 -0.44 12.17 -6.87
CA ASP A 299 0.12 12.23 -8.22
C ASP A 299 -0.15 13.60 -8.88
N PRO A 300 0.81 14.52 -8.85
CA PRO A 300 0.65 15.83 -9.48
C PRO A 300 0.74 15.80 -11.00
N GLU A 301 1.14 14.69 -11.59
CA GLU A 301 1.34 14.54 -13.04
C GLU A 301 0.33 13.58 -13.71
N GLY A 302 -0.41 12.77 -12.93
CA GLY A 302 -1.41 11.80 -13.39
C GLY A 302 -0.84 10.55 -14.06
N ASP A 303 0.40 10.20 -13.79
CA ASP A 303 1.08 9.02 -14.33
C ASP A 303 0.49 7.69 -13.82
N PHE A 304 -0.23 7.72 -12.69
CA PHE A 304 -0.73 6.55 -11.98
C PHE A 304 -2.23 6.26 -12.16
N LYS A 305 -2.97 7.10 -12.88
CA LYS A 305 -4.41 6.86 -13.09
C LYS A 305 -4.75 5.52 -13.73
N GLY A 306 -3.80 4.92 -14.45
CA GLY A 306 -3.94 3.56 -15.00
C GLY A 306 -4.15 2.49 -13.93
N MET A 307 -3.80 2.73 -12.66
CA MET A 307 -4.00 1.80 -11.54
C MET A 307 -5.48 1.45 -11.31
N ARG A 308 -6.42 2.29 -11.77
CA ARG A 308 -7.87 1.99 -11.75
C ARG A 308 -8.26 0.68 -12.45
N ALA A 309 -7.36 0.12 -13.27
CA ALA A 309 -7.57 -1.18 -13.89
C ALA A 309 -7.38 -2.36 -12.89
N LEU A 310 -6.79 -2.10 -11.72
CA LEU A 310 -6.65 -3.09 -10.67
C LEU A 310 -7.90 -3.10 -9.77
N PRO A 311 -8.44 -4.28 -9.44
CA PRO A 311 -9.55 -4.38 -8.49
C PRO A 311 -9.19 -3.71 -7.16
N GLY A 312 -10.08 -2.90 -6.59
CA GLY A 312 -9.85 -2.19 -5.35
C GLY A 312 -9.05 -0.88 -5.47
N PHE A 313 -8.62 -0.46 -6.68
CA PHE A 313 -8.06 0.86 -6.91
C PHE A 313 -9.10 1.86 -7.41
N VAL A 314 -9.18 3.02 -6.76
CA VAL A 314 -9.97 4.18 -7.19
C VAL A 314 -9.02 5.28 -7.63
N ALA A 315 -9.20 5.79 -8.85
CA ALA A 315 -8.51 6.98 -9.32
C ALA A 315 -9.47 8.19 -9.22
N LEU A 316 -9.12 9.15 -8.36
CA LEU A 316 -9.81 10.43 -8.23
C LEU A 316 -9.08 11.47 -9.09
N GLU A 317 -9.73 11.90 -10.15
CA GLU A 317 -9.25 13.00 -10.98
C GLU A 317 -9.78 14.32 -10.42
N VAL A 318 -8.89 15.21 -10.04
CA VAL A 318 -9.24 16.50 -9.42
C VAL A 318 -8.95 17.63 -10.38
N ASN A 319 -9.96 18.42 -10.69
CA ASN A 319 -9.86 19.58 -11.58
C ASN A 319 -10.47 20.84 -10.93
N ALA A 320 -10.32 22.00 -11.58
CA ALA A 320 -10.77 23.27 -11.03
C ALA A 320 -12.29 23.35 -10.75
N SER A 321 -13.10 22.56 -11.46
CA SER A 321 -14.57 22.52 -11.30
C SER A 321 -15.04 21.47 -10.30
N THR A 322 -14.23 20.44 -10.03
CA THR A 322 -14.57 19.33 -9.13
C THR A 322 -13.40 19.04 -8.21
N ILE A 323 -13.39 19.72 -7.06
CA ILE A 323 -12.38 19.52 -6.02
C ILE A 323 -13.06 18.75 -4.88
N PRO A 324 -12.83 17.43 -4.75
CA PRO A 324 -13.30 16.68 -3.60
C PRO A 324 -12.59 17.19 -2.35
N PRO A 325 -13.29 17.36 -1.22
CA PRO A 325 -12.63 17.72 0.03
C PRO A 325 -11.65 16.60 0.43
N PRO A 326 -10.54 16.91 1.12
CA PRO A 326 -9.60 15.89 1.62
C PRO A 326 -10.25 14.76 2.41
N THR A 327 -11.31 15.07 3.15
CA THR A 327 -12.11 14.08 3.90
C THR A 327 -12.73 13.01 3.00
N MET A 328 -13.09 13.32 1.75
CA MET A 328 -13.60 12.32 0.81
C MET A 328 -12.56 11.27 0.46
N VAL A 329 -11.28 11.66 0.32
CA VAL A 329 -10.17 10.73 0.12
C VAL A 329 -10.04 9.81 1.33
N VAL A 330 -10.15 10.37 2.54
CA VAL A 330 -10.12 9.60 3.80
C VAL A 330 -11.28 8.62 3.87
N THR A 331 -12.51 9.06 3.54
CA THR A 331 -13.70 8.19 3.52
C THR A 331 -13.53 6.99 2.57
N LEU A 332 -12.94 7.19 1.38
CA LEU A 332 -12.62 6.07 0.49
C LEU A 332 -11.61 5.11 1.11
N LEU A 333 -10.62 5.66 1.81
CA LEU A 333 -9.61 4.86 2.50
C LEU A 333 -10.13 4.19 3.78
N GLU A 334 -11.29 4.56 4.33
CA GLU A 334 -11.94 3.83 5.43
C GLU A 334 -12.33 2.41 5.00
N ALA A 335 -12.64 2.18 3.73
CA ALA A 335 -12.76 0.83 3.19
C ALA A 335 -11.37 0.16 3.10
N VAL A 336 -11.14 -0.87 3.89
CA VAL A 336 -9.82 -1.52 4.09
C VAL A 336 -9.19 -2.02 2.80
N THR A 337 -10.01 -2.44 1.84
CA THR A 337 -9.58 -3.04 0.56
C THR A 337 -9.39 -2.00 -0.55
N VAL A 338 -9.68 -0.72 -0.31
CA VAL A 338 -9.62 0.34 -1.31
C VAL A 338 -8.29 1.07 -1.24
N SER A 339 -7.54 1.09 -2.34
CA SER A 339 -6.39 1.96 -2.56
C SER A 339 -6.79 3.14 -3.45
N VAL A 340 -6.12 4.29 -3.30
CA VAL A 340 -6.51 5.52 -4.01
C VAL A 340 -5.32 6.10 -4.78
N VAL A 341 -5.56 6.50 -6.01
CA VAL A 341 -4.71 7.44 -6.75
C VAL A 341 -5.42 8.78 -6.76
N LEU A 342 -4.80 9.79 -6.20
CA LEU A 342 -5.26 11.17 -6.25
C LEU A 342 -4.53 11.89 -7.38
N ASP A 343 -5.18 12.01 -8.52
CA ASP A 343 -4.64 12.70 -9.70
C ASP A 343 -4.87 14.21 -9.59
N LEU A 344 -3.79 14.93 -9.32
CA LEU A 344 -3.75 16.38 -9.21
C LEU A 344 -3.25 17.08 -10.49
N SER A 345 -3.15 16.35 -11.61
CA SER A 345 -2.57 16.89 -12.84
C SER A 345 -3.34 18.10 -13.40
N LEU A 346 -4.66 18.13 -13.20
CA LEU A 346 -5.54 19.22 -13.59
C LEU A 346 -5.85 20.20 -12.44
N PHE A 347 -5.29 19.97 -11.26
CA PHE A 347 -5.52 20.83 -10.11
C PHE A 347 -4.70 22.12 -10.18
N PRO A 348 -5.28 23.31 -9.84
CA PRO A 348 -4.55 24.57 -9.87
C PRO A 348 -3.29 24.55 -9.01
N VAL A 349 -2.13 24.81 -9.61
CA VAL A 349 -0.82 24.74 -8.94
C VAL A 349 -0.77 25.58 -7.68
N ALA A 350 -1.32 26.80 -7.71
CA ALA A 350 -1.33 27.74 -6.58
C ALA A 350 -2.09 27.22 -5.33
N ARG A 351 -2.92 26.20 -5.47
CA ARG A 351 -3.72 25.63 -4.36
C ARG A 351 -3.29 24.23 -3.97
N ARG A 352 -2.32 23.62 -4.67
CA ARG A 352 -1.90 22.23 -4.44
C ARG A 352 -1.31 22.03 -3.05
N ASP A 353 -0.46 22.95 -2.60
CA ASP A 353 0.22 22.84 -1.30
C ASP A 353 -0.79 22.87 -0.15
N ASP A 354 -1.74 23.82 -0.18
CA ASP A 354 -2.78 23.90 0.86
C ASP A 354 -3.64 22.64 0.86
N TYR A 355 -4.08 22.16 -0.30
CA TYR A 355 -4.88 20.95 -0.42
C TYR A 355 -4.15 19.69 0.08
N VAL A 356 -2.87 19.53 -0.30
CA VAL A 356 -2.08 18.37 0.14
C VAL A 356 -1.77 18.45 1.65
N ALA A 357 -1.54 19.64 2.20
CA ALA A 357 -1.37 19.83 3.64
C ALA A 357 -2.64 19.43 4.41
N GLU A 358 -3.80 19.91 3.97
CA GLU A 358 -5.11 19.52 4.53
C GLU A 358 -5.36 18.01 4.43
N LEU A 359 -4.97 17.39 3.30
CA LEU A 359 -5.09 15.93 3.12
C LEU A 359 -4.20 15.17 4.11
N VAL A 360 -2.94 15.58 4.29
CA VAL A 360 -2.01 14.94 5.23
C VAL A 360 -2.56 15.05 6.65
N ASP A 361 -3.10 16.22 7.05
CA ASP A 361 -3.73 16.38 8.36
C ASP A 361 -5.00 15.54 8.51
N ALA A 362 -5.83 15.47 7.48
CA ALA A 362 -7.05 14.64 7.49
C ALA A 362 -6.75 13.12 7.57
N LEU A 363 -5.61 12.67 7.03
CA LEU A 363 -5.16 11.28 7.11
C LEU A 363 -4.63 10.89 8.50
N ARG A 364 -4.25 11.87 9.32
CA ARG A 364 -3.61 11.63 10.62
C ARG A 364 -4.43 10.70 11.53
N PRO A 365 -5.74 10.93 11.80
CA PRO A 365 -6.51 10.04 12.65
C PRO A 365 -6.58 8.60 12.12
N LEU A 366 -6.73 8.43 10.79
CA LEU A 366 -6.77 7.11 10.16
C LEU A 366 -5.43 6.36 10.35
N ARG A 367 -4.31 7.07 10.22
CA ARG A 367 -2.97 6.49 10.43
C ARG A 367 -2.66 6.25 11.92
N GLU A 368 -3.17 7.05 12.81
CA GLU A 368 -2.92 6.93 14.25
C GLU A 368 -3.78 5.85 14.92
N HIS A 369 -5.03 5.67 14.47
CA HIS A 369 -5.97 4.78 15.14
C HIS A 369 -6.33 3.53 14.33
N ARG A 370 -6.06 3.50 13.01
CA ARG A 370 -6.35 2.35 12.13
C ARG A 370 -5.12 1.83 11.40
N PHE A 371 -3.96 2.50 11.56
CA PHE A 371 -2.67 2.12 10.96
C PHE A 371 -2.71 2.01 9.45
N ARG A 372 -3.51 2.84 8.79
CA ARG A 372 -3.75 2.86 7.32
C ARG A 372 -3.92 4.29 6.79
N PRO A 373 -3.69 4.57 5.49
CA PRO A 373 -3.13 3.64 4.52
C PRO A 373 -1.72 3.21 4.93
N HIS A 374 -1.37 1.98 4.57
CA HIS A 374 -0.08 1.39 4.95
C HIS A 374 1.09 2.08 4.28
N TRP A 375 0.88 2.55 3.06
CA TRP A 375 1.92 3.17 2.26
C TRP A 375 1.37 4.36 1.46
N ILE A 376 2.09 5.48 1.51
CA ILE A 376 1.74 6.72 0.81
C ILE A 376 2.89 7.10 -0.12
N VAL A 377 2.59 7.27 -1.39
CA VAL A 377 3.52 7.71 -2.43
C VAL A 377 3.27 9.18 -2.73
N LEU A 378 4.29 10.00 -2.57
CA LEU A 378 4.30 11.40 -2.98
C LEU A 378 5.16 11.55 -4.24
N GLU A 379 4.50 11.60 -5.39
CA GLU A 379 5.17 11.82 -6.68
C GLU A 379 5.58 13.28 -6.84
N GLU A 380 6.72 13.50 -7.53
CA GLU A 380 7.35 14.81 -7.73
C GLU A 380 7.46 15.61 -6.42
N ALA A 381 7.95 14.94 -5.39
CA ALA A 381 7.97 15.39 -4.00
C ALA A 381 8.65 16.78 -3.81
N GLN A 382 9.57 17.19 -4.71
CA GLN A 382 10.21 18.50 -4.68
C GLN A 382 9.23 19.67 -4.88
N HIS A 383 8.04 19.42 -5.41
CA HIS A 383 6.99 20.45 -5.52
C HIS A 383 6.29 20.71 -4.18
N PHE A 384 6.23 19.71 -3.31
CA PHE A 384 5.48 19.75 -2.05
C PHE A 384 6.38 19.97 -0.82
N LEU A 385 7.66 19.65 -0.91
CA LEU A 385 8.59 19.61 0.22
C LEU A 385 9.85 20.47 -0.06
N PRO A 386 9.70 21.78 -0.30
CA PRO A 386 10.83 22.64 -0.64
C PRO A 386 11.85 22.72 0.51
N PRO A 387 13.14 23.05 0.24
CA PRO A 387 14.21 23.07 1.23
C PRO A 387 13.93 23.96 2.46
N ASN A 388 13.23 25.08 2.25
CA ASN A 388 12.86 26.02 3.32
C ASN A 388 11.60 25.60 4.10
N GLY A 389 11.02 24.43 3.76
CA GLY A 389 9.77 23.98 4.33
C GLY A 389 8.54 24.78 3.88
N ASN A 390 7.38 24.22 4.09
CA ASN A 390 6.06 24.82 3.88
C ASN A 390 5.02 24.10 4.77
N LYS A 391 3.74 24.39 4.58
CA LYS A 391 2.65 23.72 5.33
C LYS A 391 2.66 22.20 5.15
N VAL A 392 2.90 21.70 3.93
CA VAL A 392 2.97 20.25 3.64
C VAL A 392 4.13 19.63 4.41
N SER A 393 5.32 20.24 4.37
CA SER A 393 6.48 19.77 5.13
C SER A 393 6.18 19.66 6.62
N SER A 394 5.53 20.66 7.20
CA SER A 394 5.20 20.68 8.64
C SER A 394 4.22 19.57 9.01
N ALA A 395 3.15 19.38 8.23
CA ALA A 395 2.16 18.35 8.45
C ALA A 395 2.77 16.93 8.30
N LEU A 396 3.61 16.74 7.29
CA LEU A 396 4.19 15.45 6.93
C LEU A 396 5.30 15.03 7.91
N LEU A 397 6.19 15.94 8.31
CA LEU A 397 7.32 15.63 9.20
C LEU A 397 6.87 15.06 10.54
N ALA A 398 5.71 15.46 11.04
CA ALA A 398 5.10 14.89 12.23
C ALA A 398 4.73 13.41 12.09
N MET A 399 4.54 12.93 10.85
CA MET A 399 4.12 11.55 10.54
C MET A 399 5.27 10.66 10.03
N LEU A 400 6.43 11.22 9.68
CA LEU A 400 7.55 10.47 9.10
C LEU A 400 8.10 9.38 10.02
N ALA A 401 8.11 9.62 11.33
CA ALA A 401 8.64 8.65 12.29
C ALA A 401 7.87 7.32 12.29
N ARG A 402 6.61 7.33 11.82
CA ARG A 402 5.77 6.13 11.72
C ARG A 402 6.11 5.24 10.51
N GLY A 403 6.91 5.74 9.56
CA GLY A 403 7.20 5.05 8.30
C GLY A 403 6.05 5.09 7.30
N GLY A 404 6.16 4.29 6.24
CA GLY A 404 5.11 4.10 5.24
C GLY A 404 5.01 5.24 4.21
N TRP A 405 6.11 5.94 3.93
CA TRP A 405 6.17 6.98 2.90
C TRP A 405 7.14 6.63 1.78
N ALA A 406 6.80 7.04 0.57
CA ALA A 406 7.69 7.04 -0.57
C ALA A 406 7.74 8.43 -1.21
N PHE A 407 8.94 8.93 -1.42
CA PHE A 407 9.22 10.23 -2.03
C PHE A 407 9.88 10.03 -3.38
N VAL A 408 9.18 10.42 -4.44
CA VAL A 408 9.69 10.29 -5.80
C VAL A 408 10.11 11.67 -6.30
N SER A 409 11.38 11.84 -6.71
CA SER A 409 11.88 13.15 -7.14
C SER A 409 12.99 13.02 -8.17
N TYR A 410 13.04 13.98 -9.10
CA TYR A 410 14.21 14.18 -9.98
C TYR A 410 15.20 15.22 -9.42
N ARG A 411 14.84 15.91 -8.33
CA ARG A 411 15.64 16.94 -7.64
C ARG A 411 15.68 16.67 -6.13
N PRO A 412 16.39 15.62 -5.67
CA PRO A 412 16.55 15.35 -4.23
C PRO A 412 17.19 16.54 -3.49
N ASP A 413 18.05 17.33 -4.14
CA ASP A 413 18.63 18.57 -3.62
C ASP A 413 17.60 19.66 -3.28
N ARG A 414 16.39 19.54 -3.81
CA ARG A 414 15.27 20.45 -3.56
C ARG A 414 14.26 19.92 -2.55
N LEU A 415 14.58 18.84 -1.85
CA LEU A 415 13.78 18.33 -0.75
C LEU A 415 14.27 18.88 0.58
N VAL A 416 13.34 19.10 1.51
CA VAL A 416 13.70 19.46 2.90
C VAL A 416 14.60 18.36 3.48
N GLY A 417 15.72 18.77 4.10
CA GLY A 417 16.78 17.85 4.54
C GLY A 417 16.31 16.76 5.51
N ASP A 418 15.34 17.08 6.38
CA ASP A 418 14.76 16.13 7.34
C ASP A 418 14.10 14.92 6.66
N VAL A 419 13.57 15.06 5.44
CA VAL A 419 13.02 13.94 4.67
C VAL A 419 14.14 13.01 4.21
N LEU A 420 15.22 13.57 3.64
CA LEU A 420 16.37 12.76 3.18
C LEU A 420 17.04 12.02 4.35
N ALA A 421 17.16 12.67 5.51
CA ALA A 421 17.76 12.08 6.70
C ALA A 421 16.93 10.92 7.30
N LYS A 422 15.65 10.82 6.97
CA LYS A 422 14.73 9.79 7.47
C LYS A 422 14.39 8.70 6.46
N LEU A 423 15.13 8.60 5.35
CA LEU A 423 14.99 7.51 4.40
C LEU A 423 15.72 6.27 4.90
N ASP A 424 15.03 5.15 4.91
CA ASP A 424 15.57 3.82 5.26
C ASP A 424 16.07 3.09 4.02
N HIS A 425 15.47 3.37 2.87
CA HIS A 425 15.79 2.77 1.57
C HIS A 425 15.76 3.80 0.46
N CYS A 426 16.52 3.57 -0.61
CA CYS A 426 16.32 4.32 -1.83
C CYS A 426 16.44 3.45 -3.09
N ILE A 427 15.75 3.90 -4.15
CA ILE A 427 15.91 3.35 -5.49
C ILE A 427 16.46 4.47 -6.37
N LEU A 428 17.62 4.20 -6.97
CA LEU A 428 18.33 5.14 -7.82
C LEU A 428 18.22 4.67 -9.26
N THR A 429 17.70 5.54 -10.10
CA THR A 429 17.79 5.44 -11.55
C THR A 429 18.83 6.44 -12.02
N ARG A 430 19.10 6.54 -13.34
CA ARG A 430 20.12 7.46 -13.81
C ARG A 430 19.88 8.90 -13.35
N LEU A 431 20.91 9.51 -12.73
CA LEU A 431 20.89 10.88 -12.20
C LEU A 431 22.19 11.58 -12.61
N ARG A 432 22.09 12.58 -13.50
CA ARG A 432 23.23 13.30 -14.08
C ARG A 432 23.49 14.67 -13.44
N ASP A 433 22.49 15.22 -12.79
CA ASP A 433 22.63 16.48 -12.08
C ASP A 433 23.54 16.30 -10.86
N LEU A 434 24.64 17.06 -10.81
CA LEU A 434 25.66 16.93 -9.76
C LEU A 434 25.13 17.38 -8.39
N GLU A 435 24.35 18.47 -8.33
CA GLU A 435 23.77 18.96 -7.07
C GLU A 435 22.81 17.94 -6.50
N ALA A 436 21.96 17.38 -7.37
CA ALA A 436 21.04 16.31 -6.99
C ALA A 436 21.76 15.03 -6.51
N ALA A 437 22.87 14.65 -7.15
CA ALA A 437 23.67 13.51 -6.74
C ALA A 437 24.40 13.77 -5.40
N GLN A 438 24.92 14.99 -5.19
CA GLN A 438 25.59 15.39 -3.94
C GLN A 438 24.61 15.42 -2.74
N ALA A 439 23.37 15.85 -2.94
CA ALA A 439 22.35 15.84 -1.88
C ALA A 439 22.10 14.45 -1.30
N LEU A 440 22.29 13.40 -2.11
CA LEU A 440 22.20 12.01 -1.67
C LEU A 440 23.44 11.54 -0.88
N GLY A 441 24.51 12.34 -0.85
CA GLY A 441 25.75 12.01 -0.13
C GLY A 441 25.55 11.81 1.39
N GLN A 442 24.48 12.32 1.98
CA GLN A 442 24.10 12.03 3.38
C GLN A 442 23.73 10.56 3.58
N MET A 443 23.38 9.84 2.50
CA MET A 443 23.14 8.40 2.46
C MET A 443 24.38 7.62 2.02
N ALA A 444 25.59 8.20 2.11
CA ALA A 444 26.83 7.72 1.48
C ALA A 444 27.17 6.23 1.78
N ASN A 445 26.80 5.74 2.96
CA ASN A 445 27.04 4.33 3.33
C ASN A 445 26.04 3.34 2.66
N GLN A 446 25.03 3.85 1.95
CA GLN A 446 23.98 3.06 1.32
C GLN A 446 23.97 3.18 -0.21
N ILE A 447 24.75 4.12 -0.77
CA ILE A 447 24.82 4.38 -2.22
C ILE A 447 25.98 3.59 -2.82
N PRO A 448 25.78 2.99 -4.03
CA PRO A 448 26.87 2.29 -4.71
C PRO A 448 28.01 3.25 -5.07
N GLU A 449 29.25 2.76 -5.00
CA GLU A 449 30.47 3.47 -5.48
C GLU A 449 30.52 3.56 -7.03
N VAL A 450 29.40 3.92 -7.65
CA VAL A 450 29.29 4.09 -9.09
C VAL A 450 28.75 5.47 -9.41
N SER A 451 29.18 6.02 -10.53
CA SER A 451 28.61 7.26 -11.05
C SER A 451 27.12 7.07 -11.35
N LEU A 452 26.26 7.82 -10.67
CA LEU A 452 24.81 7.77 -10.88
C LEU A 452 24.43 8.23 -12.31
N ALA A 453 25.29 9.03 -12.96
CA ALA A 453 25.14 9.46 -14.34
C ALA A 453 25.27 8.30 -15.34
N ASP A 454 26.04 7.27 -14.99
CA ASP A 454 26.35 6.14 -15.87
C ASP A 454 25.36 4.98 -15.75
N ILE A 455 24.33 5.10 -14.89
CA ILE A 455 23.28 4.08 -14.80
C ILE A 455 22.57 3.97 -16.15
N PRO A 456 22.60 2.80 -16.82
CA PRO A 456 21.97 2.63 -18.13
C PRO A 456 20.44 2.82 -18.06
N ARG A 457 19.83 3.29 -19.14
CA ARG A 457 18.36 3.32 -19.25
C ARG A 457 17.77 1.93 -19.01
N GLY A 458 16.67 1.86 -18.24
CA GLY A 458 16.02 0.59 -17.90
C GLY A 458 16.77 -0.21 -16.83
N HIS A 459 17.68 0.41 -16.09
CA HIS A 459 18.31 -0.15 -14.91
C HIS A 459 18.11 0.76 -13.71
N ALA A 460 18.13 0.16 -12.51
CA ALA A 460 18.05 0.86 -11.25
C ALA A 460 18.98 0.19 -10.22
N TRP A 461 19.22 0.89 -9.14
CA TRP A 461 19.88 0.37 -7.94
C TRP A 461 18.91 0.44 -6.76
N LEU A 462 18.74 -0.66 -6.07
CA LEU A 462 18.09 -0.70 -4.76
C LEU A 462 19.17 -0.53 -3.70
N CYS A 463 18.99 0.44 -2.81
CA CYS A 463 19.94 0.80 -1.76
C CYS A 463 19.22 0.81 -0.41
N GLY A 464 19.88 0.32 0.63
CA GLY A 464 19.36 0.19 1.98
C GLY A 464 20.27 -0.71 2.79
N GLN A 465 19.76 -1.76 3.45
CA GLN A 465 20.58 -2.74 4.16
C GLN A 465 21.57 -3.49 3.23
N SER A 466 21.25 -3.59 1.96
CA SER A 466 22.13 -4.10 0.91
C SER A 466 21.97 -3.26 -0.35
N VAL A 467 23.00 -3.29 -1.21
CA VAL A 467 23.00 -2.58 -2.50
C VAL A 467 22.88 -3.60 -3.61
N ALA A 468 21.84 -3.47 -4.45
CA ALA A 468 21.59 -4.37 -5.56
C ALA A 468 21.25 -3.61 -6.85
N ARG A 469 21.98 -3.93 -7.95
CA ARG A 469 21.60 -3.48 -9.28
C ARG A 469 20.48 -4.36 -9.81
N LEU A 470 19.51 -3.75 -10.49
CA LEU A 470 18.40 -4.49 -11.08
C LEU A 470 17.98 -3.91 -12.44
N ARG A 471 17.42 -4.80 -13.25
CA ARG A 471 16.65 -4.45 -14.44
C ARG A 471 15.18 -4.63 -14.10
N PRO A 472 14.39 -3.54 -13.99
CA PRO A 472 13.00 -3.60 -13.55
C PRO A 472 12.14 -4.55 -14.40
N ASN A 473 11.23 -5.25 -13.74
CA ASN A 473 10.24 -6.11 -14.36
C ASN A 473 9.25 -5.33 -15.24
N ALA A 474 8.48 -6.04 -16.05
CA ALA A 474 7.31 -5.48 -16.73
C ALA A 474 6.22 -5.17 -15.68
N ARG A 475 5.49 -4.08 -15.90
CA ARG A 475 4.31 -3.71 -15.11
C ARG A 475 3.08 -4.50 -15.57
N ARG A 476 2.15 -4.75 -14.65
CA ARG A 476 0.83 -5.34 -14.95
C ARG A 476 -0.10 -4.30 -15.54
N VAL A 477 0.01 -3.06 -15.05
CA VAL A 477 -0.79 -1.93 -15.53
C VAL A 477 0.00 -1.13 -16.56
N PRO A 478 -0.61 -0.76 -17.70
CA PRO A 478 0.04 0.11 -18.68
C PRO A 478 0.49 1.43 -18.04
N HIS A 479 1.74 1.80 -18.27
CA HIS A 479 2.23 3.12 -17.88
C HIS A 479 1.62 4.17 -18.81
N ILE A 480 0.70 4.97 -18.30
CA ILE A 480 0.09 6.07 -19.04
C ILE A 480 1.06 7.24 -18.99
N ARG A 481 1.81 7.42 -20.08
CA ARG A 481 2.68 8.59 -20.21
C ARG A 481 1.83 9.82 -20.48
N HIS A 482 1.92 10.82 -19.62
CA HIS A 482 1.11 12.05 -19.76
C HIS A 482 1.54 12.85 -20.99
N LEU A 483 0.73 12.80 -22.04
CA LEU A 483 0.87 13.65 -23.23
C LEU A 483 0.61 15.14 -22.89
N TYR A 484 -0.16 15.40 -21.85
CA TYR A 484 -0.52 16.76 -21.40
C TYR A 484 0.58 17.50 -20.63
N LYS A 485 1.56 16.78 -20.08
CA LYS A 485 2.61 17.37 -19.23
C LYS A 485 3.37 18.49 -19.93
N TYR A 486 3.63 18.31 -21.20
CA TYR A 486 4.44 19.23 -21.99
C TYR A 486 3.67 19.97 -23.08
N LEU A 487 2.34 20.08 -22.92
CA LEU A 487 1.55 20.96 -23.76
C LEU A 487 2.00 22.41 -23.60
N ASP A 488 2.00 22.89 -22.35
CA ASP A 488 2.31 24.27 -21.97
C ASP A 488 3.50 24.35 -21.00
N THR A 489 3.79 23.27 -20.26
CA THR A 489 4.89 23.23 -19.27
C THR A 489 6.22 22.95 -19.96
N PRO A 490 7.28 23.73 -19.66
CA PRO A 490 8.56 23.56 -20.32
C PRO A 490 9.24 22.24 -19.96
N LEU A 491 9.81 21.60 -20.97
CA LEU A 491 10.74 20.49 -20.84
C LEU A 491 12.01 20.93 -20.09
N PRO A 492 12.75 20.00 -19.45
CA PRO A 492 14.11 20.26 -18.98
C PRO A 492 15.00 20.78 -20.12
N LYS A 493 15.90 21.75 -19.85
CA LYS A 493 16.73 22.44 -20.85
C LYS A 493 17.42 21.50 -21.84
N HIS A 494 17.93 20.35 -21.39
CA HIS A 494 18.61 19.37 -22.25
C HIS A 494 17.69 18.63 -23.23
N LYS A 495 16.39 18.87 -23.17
CA LYS A 495 15.37 18.30 -24.07
C LYS A 495 14.70 19.36 -24.94
N HIS A 496 15.06 20.63 -24.83
CA HIS A 496 14.53 21.66 -25.69
C HIS A 496 14.86 21.38 -27.15
N PHE A 497 13.96 21.75 -28.03
CA PHE A 497 14.23 21.71 -29.49
C PHE A 497 14.91 22.99 -29.90
N HIS A 498 16.10 22.87 -30.50
CA HIS A 498 16.88 24.01 -30.98
C HIS A 498 16.74 24.14 -32.50
N PHE A 499 16.25 25.29 -32.93
CA PHE A 499 16.07 25.57 -34.35
C PHE A 499 17.35 26.06 -35.00
N ARG A 500 17.56 25.58 -36.24
CA ARG A 500 18.69 25.98 -37.10
C ARG A 500 18.26 25.94 -38.56
N ASP A 501 19.03 26.58 -39.41
CA ASP A 501 19.03 26.38 -40.86
C ASP A 501 20.30 25.64 -41.30
N ASP A 502 20.54 25.56 -42.59
CA ASP A 502 21.75 24.92 -43.17
C ASP A 502 23.06 25.54 -42.68
N ARG A 503 23.06 26.81 -42.27
CA ARG A 503 24.28 27.59 -42.03
C ARG A 503 24.44 27.99 -40.56
N HIS A 504 23.34 28.24 -39.82
CA HIS A 504 23.38 28.86 -38.52
C HIS A 504 22.37 28.27 -37.52
N PHE A 505 22.72 28.33 -36.24
CA PHE A 505 21.75 28.18 -35.15
C PHE A 505 20.97 29.48 -34.97
N LEU A 506 19.64 29.41 -34.99
CA LEU A 506 18.77 30.60 -34.87
C LEU A 506 18.68 31.17 -33.47
N ARG A 507 19.31 30.54 -32.45
CA ARG A 507 19.19 30.86 -31.02
C ARG A 507 17.74 30.89 -30.51
N VAL A 508 16.86 30.14 -31.17
CA VAL A 508 15.48 29.93 -30.80
C VAL A 508 15.31 28.48 -30.40
N GLU A 509 14.60 28.27 -29.31
CA GLU A 509 14.30 26.93 -28.79
C GLU A 509 12.83 26.82 -28.47
N ALA A 510 12.28 25.60 -28.48
CA ALA A 510 10.97 25.26 -27.99
C ALA A 510 11.10 24.27 -26.84
N ALA A 511 10.52 24.61 -25.71
CA ALA A 511 10.50 23.80 -24.50
C ALA A 511 9.16 23.06 -24.29
N SER A 512 8.10 23.46 -24.99
CA SER A 512 6.77 22.85 -24.91
C SER A 512 6.14 22.67 -26.29
N LEU A 513 5.02 21.96 -26.37
CA LEU A 513 4.27 21.82 -27.63
C LEU A 513 3.71 23.16 -28.10
N LEU A 514 3.24 24.00 -27.15
CA LEU A 514 2.75 25.35 -27.44
C LEU A 514 3.85 26.24 -28.04
N GLU A 515 5.03 26.27 -27.40
CA GLU A 515 6.17 27.03 -27.92
C GLU A 515 6.64 26.51 -29.29
N PHE A 516 6.62 25.18 -29.47
CA PHE A 516 6.91 24.58 -30.77
C PHE A 516 5.93 25.04 -31.86
N LEU A 517 4.62 25.06 -31.54
CA LEU A 517 3.60 25.58 -32.45
C LEU A 517 3.81 27.06 -32.76
N GLN A 518 4.19 27.87 -31.79
CA GLN A 518 4.52 29.29 -32.01
C GLN A 518 5.74 29.45 -32.92
N CYS A 519 6.78 28.67 -32.70
CA CYS A 519 7.97 28.65 -33.53
C CYS A 519 7.65 28.25 -34.98
N LEU A 520 6.81 27.25 -35.21
CA LEU A 520 6.38 26.85 -36.56
C LEU A 520 5.66 27.98 -37.32
N ARG A 521 4.94 28.85 -36.61
CA ARG A 521 4.22 30.00 -37.18
C ARG A 521 5.12 31.15 -37.58
N THR A 522 6.25 31.34 -36.86
CA THR A 522 7.03 32.58 -36.93
C THR A 522 8.41 32.43 -37.52
N LEU A 523 9.01 31.24 -37.47
CA LEU A 523 10.37 31.05 -37.94
C LEU A 523 10.50 31.02 -39.47
N PRO A 524 11.71 31.33 -40.03
CA PRO A 524 11.97 31.24 -41.46
C PRO A 524 11.65 29.85 -42.01
N ILE A 525 11.09 29.82 -43.22
CA ILE A 525 10.66 28.57 -43.86
C ILE A 525 11.82 27.62 -44.14
N GLU A 526 13.01 28.18 -44.38
CA GLU A 526 14.25 27.43 -44.59
C GLU A 526 14.60 26.56 -43.37
N SER A 527 14.40 27.08 -42.18
CA SER A 527 14.58 26.32 -40.94
C SER A 527 13.57 25.17 -40.81
N LEU A 528 12.31 25.43 -41.11
CA LEU A 528 11.26 24.40 -41.06
C LEU A 528 11.55 23.29 -42.09
N ALA A 529 11.93 23.64 -43.32
CA ALA A 529 12.30 22.68 -44.36
C ALA A 529 13.52 21.84 -43.94
N TYR A 530 14.56 22.49 -43.41
CA TYR A 530 15.76 21.82 -42.91
C TYR A 530 15.44 20.72 -41.89
N HIS A 531 14.67 21.05 -40.88
CA HIS A 531 14.34 20.10 -39.82
C HIS A 531 13.35 19.02 -40.25
N GLN A 532 12.39 19.38 -41.13
CA GLN A 532 11.40 18.44 -41.65
C GLN A 532 12.04 17.36 -42.55
N GLU A 533 12.93 17.75 -43.47
CA GLU A 533 13.64 16.84 -44.34
C GLU A 533 14.51 15.83 -43.56
N ARG A 534 15.07 16.24 -42.44
CA ARG A 534 15.89 15.40 -41.56
C ARG A 534 15.05 14.57 -40.59
N GLY A 535 13.74 14.78 -40.50
CA GLY A 535 12.84 14.12 -39.55
C GLY A 535 13.08 14.52 -38.08
N ASP A 536 13.71 15.69 -37.85
CA ASP A 536 14.07 16.16 -36.51
C ASP A 536 12.84 16.42 -35.67
N PHE A 537 11.79 16.99 -36.25
CA PHE A 537 10.51 17.27 -35.54
C PHE A 537 9.89 15.99 -35.01
N ALA A 538 9.76 14.96 -35.85
CA ALA A 538 9.19 13.68 -35.43
C ALA A 538 10.03 12.98 -34.34
N ARG A 539 11.39 13.08 -34.44
CA ARG A 539 12.27 12.53 -33.41
C ARG A 539 12.13 13.25 -32.09
N TRP A 540 12.12 14.58 -32.10
CA TRP A 540 11.97 15.37 -30.88
C TRP A 540 10.60 15.19 -30.21
N VAL A 541 9.53 15.24 -30.98
CA VAL A 541 8.17 15.00 -30.48
C VAL A 541 8.08 13.62 -29.82
N LYS A 542 8.67 12.59 -30.45
CA LYS A 542 8.69 11.23 -29.88
C LYS A 542 9.57 11.11 -28.63
N SER A 543 10.79 11.67 -28.65
CA SER A 543 11.78 11.47 -27.58
C SER A 543 11.70 12.52 -26.48
N GLY A 544 11.37 13.78 -26.83
CA GLY A 544 11.23 14.91 -25.92
C GLY A 544 9.86 14.94 -25.26
N LEU A 545 8.80 15.14 -26.06
CA LEU A 545 7.43 15.22 -25.58
C LEU A 545 6.81 13.84 -25.25
N GLY A 546 7.35 12.77 -25.82
CA GLY A 546 6.83 11.42 -25.63
C GLY A 546 5.59 11.10 -26.47
N ASP A 547 5.24 11.97 -27.40
CA ASP A 547 4.06 11.84 -28.25
C ASP A 547 4.34 11.03 -29.51
N GLY A 548 3.98 9.76 -29.47
CA GLY A 548 4.13 8.85 -30.60
C GLY A 548 3.15 9.13 -31.75
N ILE A 549 1.94 9.59 -31.41
CA ILE A 549 0.88 9.84 -32.39
C ILE A 549 1.23 11.04 -33.25
N LEU A 550 1.55 12.18 -32.62
CA LEU A 550 1.97 13.37 -33.34
C LEU A 550 3.27 13.12 -34.12
N ALA A 551 4.23 12.39 -33.55
CA ALA A 551 5.47 12.03 -34.23
C ALA A 551 5.22 11.22 -35.51
N ASP A 552 4.28 10.26 -35.49
CA ASP A 552 3.92 9.48 -36.69
C ASP A 552 3.23 10.35 -37.75
N HIS A 553 2.39 11.29 -37.35
CA HIS A 553 1.80 12.25 -38.26
C HIS A 553 2.84 13.16 -38.92
N LEU A 554 3.80 13.70 -38.14
CA LEU A 554 4.89 14.52 -38.70
C LEU A 554 5.79 13.72 -39.63
N ARG A 555 6.02 12.43 -39.37
CA ARG A 555 6.78 11.53 -40.24
C ARG A 555 6.04 11.28 -41.55
N LYS A 556 4.72 11.07 -41.52
CA LYS A 556 3.90 10.96 -42.75
C LYS A 556 3.86 12.27 -43.55
N LEU A 557 3.89 13.42 -42.87
CA LEU A 557 3.97 14.73 -43.52
C LEU A 557 5.31 14.90 -44.24
N ALA A 558 6.42 14.42 -43.69
CA ALA A 558 7.74 14.47 -44.32
C ALA A 558 7.78 13.70 -45.64
N GLN A 559 6.98 12.64 -45.79
CA GLN A 559 6.90 11.85 -47.04
C GLN A 559 6.15 12.55 -48.17
N ARG A 560 5.43 13.66 -47.92
CA ARG A 560 4.62 14.38 -48.92
C ARG A 560 5.39 15.41 -49.71
N SER A 561 6.70 15.59 -49.46
CA SER A 561 7.57 16.54 -50.18
C SER A 561 7.02 17.97 -50.31
N LEU A 562 6.28 18.44 -49.27
CA LEU A 562 5.74 19.80 -49.22
C LEU A 562 6.88 20.83 -49.08
N ARG A 563 6.74 22.00 -49.69
CA ARG A 563 7.74 23.08 -49.69
C ARG A 563 7.10 24.44 -49.45
N GLY A 564 7.91 25.41 -49.03
CA GLY A 564 7.46 26.79 -48.83
C GLY A 564 6.29 26.91 -47.82
N GLU A 565 5.42 27.86 -48.02
CA GLU A 565 4.30 28.12 -47.08
C GLU A 565 3.32 26.95 -46.97
N THR A 566 3.18 26.11 -48.01
CA THR A 566 2.35 24.89 -47.92
C THR A 566 2.90 23.88 -46.90
N LEU A 567 4.22 23.82 -46.71
CA LEU A 567 4.85 23.04 -45.64
C LEU A 567 4.51 23.63 -44.26
N ARG A 568 4.66 24.96 -44.11
CA ARG A 568 4.31 25.66 -42.86
C ARG A 568 2.87 25.41 -42.47
N GLU A 569 1.94 25.66 -43.39
CA GLU A 569 0.51 25.47 -43.17
C GLU A 569 0.19 24.05 -42.70
N ALA A 570 0.75 23.05 -43.38
CA ALA A 570 0.53 21.65 -43.03
C ALA A 570 1.10 21.27 -41.65
N LEU A 571 2.28 21.79 -41.29
CA LEU A 571 2.90 21.59 -39.97
C LEU A 571 2.07 22.27 -38.87
N VAL A 572 1.74 23.56 -39.07
CA VAL A 572 0.96 24.35 -38.12
C VAL A 572 -0.41 23.74 -37.91
N GLN A 573 -1.13 23.43 -38.99
CA GLN A 573 -2.45 22.81 -38.91
C GLN A 573 -2.39 21.49 -38.14
N ARG A 574 -1.44 20.61 -38.45
CA ARG A 574 -1.35 19.30 -37.77
C ARG A 574 -1.02 19.42 -36.30
N VAL A 575 -0.05 20.28 -35.95
CA VAL A 575 0.36 20.49 -34.57
C VAL A 575 -0.73 21.21 -33.78
N ALA A 576 -1.38 22.23 -34.37
CA ALA A 576 -2.47 22.96 -33.73
C ALA A 576 -3.69 22.05 -33.45
N THR A 577 -4.14 21.28 -34.46
CA THR A 577 -5.26 20.34 -34.27
C THR A 577 -4.92 19.35 -33.15
N HIS A 578 -3.72 18.78 -33.12
CA HIS A 578 -3.32 17.85 -32.08
C HIS A 578 -3.21 18.51 -30.70
N TYR A 579 -2.70 19.74 -30.64
CA TYR A 579 -2.68 20.55 -29.41
C TYR A 579 -4.10 20.80 -28.88
N GLU A 580 -5.03 21.18 -29.77
CA GLU A 580 -6.44 21.45 -29.41
C GLU A 580 -7.16 20.15 -28.96
N GLU A 581 -6.94 19.02 -29.65
CA GLU A 581 -7.46 17.70 -29.26
C GLU A 581 -7.01 17.33 -27.84
N LEU A 582 -5.72 17.51 -27.55
CA LEU A 582 -5.17 17.24 -26.22
C LEU A 582 -5.65 18.27 -25.18
N HIS A 583 -5.76 19.53 -25.55
CA HIS A 583 -6.23 20.59 -24.65
C HIS A 583 -7.72 20.44 -24.31
N ALA A 584 -8.55 20.01 -25.26
CA ALA A 584 -9.97 19.71 -25.03
C ALA A 584 -10.19 18.43 -24.20
N ALA A 585 -9.25 17.49 -24.25
CA ALA A 585 -9.26 16.27 -23.43
C ALA A 585 -8.67 16.46 -22.02
N ARG A 586 -8.16 17.67 -21.73
CA ARG A 586 -7.61 18.11 -20.44
C ARG A 586 -8.74 18.63 -19.53
#